data_1cebe07924105cfb9f1dbe9d182ea20c
#
_entry.id   1cebe07924105cfb9f1dbe9d182ea20c
#
_cell.length_a   1.000
_cell.length_b   1.000
_cell.length_c   1.000
_cell.angle_alpha   90.00
_cell.angle_beta   90.00
_cell.angle_gamma   90.00
#
_symmetry.space_group_name_H-M   'P 1'
#
loop_
_entity.id
_entity.type
_entity.pdbx_description
1 polymer ?
#
loop_
_entity_poly.entity_id
_entity_poly.type
_entity_poly.pdbx_seq_one_letter_code
_entity_poly.pdbx_strand_id
1 'polypeptide(L)'
;EHTALQHGATVHADAAAVAQGCELLIVAVVDAAQTEAVLFGERGAVHGLARGATVMLCPTLAPKTIEDCAATLGGDGVQCIDAPMSGGPLRARDGTMSLMVACADAVYARWLGLLQDLSTRLFRIGTAPGDGARTKLINNLLAAVNLAGAAEAMALAQALGLDPAATLAVIEQSSGQSWIGSDRMRRALAADPSVQAHMALLAKDSGLAMAMAAAAGAQPRLGQA
;
A
#
# COMPACT_ATOMS: atom_id res chain seq x y z
N GLU A 1 -14.44 14.14 -3.36
CA GLU A 1 -14.66 15.27 -4.29
C GLU A 1 -14.64 16.60 -3.54
N HIS A 2 -15.58 16.85 -2.62
CA HIS A 2 -15.68 18.13 -1.87
C HIS A 2 -14.37 18.54 -1.18
N THR A 3 -13.68 17.63 -0.50
CA THR A 3 -12.40 17.90 0.18
C THR A 3 -11.29 18.29 -0.81
N ALA A 4 -11.23 17.65 -1.97
CA ALA A 4 -10.23 17.96 -3.00
C ALA A 4 -10.42 19.38 -3.54
N LEU A 5 -11.64 19.77 -3.82
CA LEU A 5 -11.98 21.13 -4.25
C LEU A 5 -11.62 22.20 -3.20
N GLN A 6 -11.85 21.91 -1.91
CA GLN A 6 -11.47 22.81 -0.80
C GLN A 6 -9.96 23.05 -0.71
N HIS A 7 -9.15 22.12 -1.21
CA HIS A 7 -7.69 22.22 -1.26
C HIS A 7 -7.15 22.66 -2.63
N GLY A 8 -8.02 23.22 -3.51
CA GLY A 8 -7.62 23.79 -4.79
C GLY A 8 -7.37 22.77 -5.91
N ALA A 9 -7.78 21.51 -5.71
CA ALA A 9 -7.70 20.51 -6.76
C ALA A 9 -8.82 20.69 -7.80
N THR A 10 -8.53 20.39 -9.05
CA THR A 10 -9.54 20.31 -10.10
C THR A 10 -10.07 18.88 -10.19
N VAL A 11 -11.40 18.75 -10.25
CA VAL A 11 -12.07 17.45 -10.43
C VAL A 11 -12.44 17.28 -11.89
N HIS A 12 -12.12 16.12 -12.44
CA HIS A 12 -12.40 15.77 -13.83
C HIS A 12 -13.43 14.63 -13.91
N ALA A 13 -14.05 14.48 -15.06
CA ALA A 13 -15.13 13.49 -15.28
C ALA A 13 -14.61 12.04 -15.32
N ASP A 14 -13.38 11.84 -15.78
CA ASP A 14 -12.78 10.52 -15.96
C ASP A 14 -11.24 10.56 -15.90
N ALA A 15 -10.61 9.40 -15.94
CA ALA A 15 -9.17 9.26 -15.84
C ALA A 15 -8.42 9.83 -17.05
N ALA A 16 -9.00 9.75 -18.26
CA ALA A 16 -8.40 10.33 -19.44
C ALA A 16 -8.30 11.86 -19.32
N ALA A 17 -9.35 12.50 -18.82
CA ALA A 17 -9.35 13.94 -18.59
C ALA A 17 -8.38 14.38 -17.48
N VAL A 18 -8.22 13.59 -16.41
CA VAL A 18 -7.19 13.83 -15.38
C VAL A 18 -5.79 13.74 -15.98
N ALA A 19 -5.56 12.80 -16.88
CA ALA A 19 -4.25 12.50 -17.43
C ALA A 19 -3.76 13.54 -18.46
N GLN A 20 -4.67 14.35 -19.02
CA GLN A 20 -4.30 15.37 -20.01
C GLN A 20 -3.35 16.40 -19.41
N GLY A 21 -2.17 16.52 -20.02
CA GLY A 21 -1.14 17.47 -19.60
C GLY A 21 -0.40 17.08 -18.30
N CYS A 22 -0.69 15.91 -17.71
CA CYS A 22 0.04 15.43 -16.55
C CYS A 22 1.42 14.92 -16.94
N GLU A 23 2.46 15.36 -16.23
CA GLU A 23 3.78 14.76 -16.27
C GLU A 23 3.87 13.52 -15.37
N LEU A 24 3.14 13.51 -14.25
CA LEU A 24 3.00 12.40 -13.33
C LEU A 24 1.53 12.17 -12.99
N LEU A 25 1.04 10.96 -13.21
CA LEU A 25 -0.26 10.49 -12.75
C LEU A 25 -0.08 9.53 -11.58
N ILE A 26 -0.70 9.84 -10.43
CA ILE A 26 -0.70 8.95 -9.26
C ILE A 26 -2.00 8.15 -9.25
N VAL A 27 -1.89 6.82 -9.28
CA VAL A 27 -3.01 5.90 -9.19
C VAL A 27 -3.08 5.33 -7.78
N ALA A 28 -4.16 5.64 -7.04
CA ALA A 28 -4.36 5.25 -5.65
C ALA A 28 -5.74 4.61 -5.46
N VAL A 29 -5.97 3.50 -6.12
CA VAL A 29 -7.20 2.68 -6.06
C VAL A 29 -6.96 1.41 -5.23
N VAL A 30 -7.98 0.54 -5.08
CA VAL A 30 -7.94 -0.56 -4.10
C VAL A 30 -7.37 -1.86 -4.66
N ASP A 31 -7.68 -2.20 -5.94
CA ASP A 31 -7.42 -3.51 -6.51
C ASP A 31 -7.03 -3.48 -7.99
N ALA A 32 -6.77 -4.66 -8.55
CA ALA A 32 -6.34 -4.82 -9.93
C ALA A 32 -7.43 -4.40 -10.93
N ALA A 33 -8.69 -4.73 -10.67
CA ALA A 33 -9.78 -4.39 -11.58
C ALA A 33 -9.98 -2.88 -11.69
N GLN A 34 -9.91 -2.17 -10.55
CA GLN A 34 -9.96 -0.71 -10.52
C GLN A 34 -8.72 -0.09 -11.19
N THR A 35 -7.54 -0.68 -10.99
CA THR A 35 -6.30 -0.20 -11.62
C THR A 35 -6.38 -0.33 -13.13
N GLU A 36 -6.84 -1.47 -13.63
CA GLU A 36 -7.03 -1.72 -15.06
C GLU A 36 -8.07 -0.78 -15.68
N ALA A 37 -9.21 -0.61 -15.01
CA ALA A 37 -10.27 0.30 -15.47
C ALA A 37 -9.79 1.76 -15.53
N VAL A 38 -9.06 2.23 -14.52
CA VAL A 38 -8.54 3.60 -14.46
C VAL A 38 -7.42 3.83 -15.48
N LEU A 39 -6.57 2.84 -15.74
CA LEU A 39 -5.47 2.99 -16.68
C LEU A 39 -5.90 2.73 -18.13
N PHE A 40 -6.57 1.60 -18.37
CA PHE A 40 -6.75 1.01 -19.70
C PHE A 40 -8.21 0.90 -20.16
N GLY A 41 -9.17 1.27 -19.29
CA GLY A 41 -10.59 1.27 -19.65
C GLY A 41 -10.94 2.22 -20.80
N GLU A 42 -12.16 2.23 -21.26
CA GLU A 42 -12.64 3.07 -22.38
C GLU A 42 -12.34 4.57 -22.20
N ARG A 43 -12.37 5.04 -20.92
CA ARG A 43 -11.97 6.39 -20.52
C ARG A 43 -10.72 6.38 -19.63
N GLY A 44 -9.86 5.41 -19.87
CA GLY A 44 -8.64 5.21 -19.09
C GLY A 44 -7.59 6.27 -19.33
N ALA A 45 -6.69 6.40 -18.38
CA ALA A 45 -5.66 7.43 -18.36
C ALA A 45 -4.73 7.37 -19.58
N VAL A 46 -4.50 6.19 -20.16
CA VAL A 46 -3.64 6.03 -21.35
C VAL A 46 -4.10 6.87 -22.54
N HIS A 47 -5.39 7.18 -22.63
CA HIS A 47 -5.94 8.02 -23.70
C HIS A 47 -5.63 9.52 -23.54
N GLY A 48 -5.19 9.95 -22.35
CA GLY A 48 -4.80 11.33 -22.04
C GLY A 48 -3.31 11.55 -21.78
N LEU A 49 -2.56 10.48 -21.50
CA LEU A 49 -1.14 10.55 -21.17
C LEU A 49 -0.30 10.84 -22.41
N ALA A 50 0.65 11.77 -22.27
CA ALA A 50 1.65 12.03 -23.29
C ALA A 50 2.83 11.07 -23.19
N ARG A 51 3.53 10.81 -24.30
CA ARG A 51 4.82 10.11 -24.28
C ARG A 51 5.81 10.84 -23.36
N GLY A 52 6.53 10.08 -22.54
CA GLY A 52 7.44 10.64 -21.52
C GLY A 52 6.78 11.01 -20.20
N ALA A 53 5.44 10.92 -20.09
CA ALA A 53 4.76 10.98 -18.81
C ALA A 53 5.12 9.76 -17.92
N THR A 54 4.81 9.86 -16.65
CA THR A 54 5.07 8.82 -15.66
C THR A 54 3.75 8.45 -14.96
N VAL A 55 3.52 7.15 -14.74
CA VAL A 55 2.45 6.65 -13.88
C VAL A 55 3.06 6.08 -12.61
N MET A 56 2.59 6.53 -11.44
CA MET A 56 2.95 6.01 -10.13
C MET A 56 1.81 5.13 -9.61
N LEU A 57 2.08 3.83 -9.47
CA LEU A 57 1.13 2.83 -8.99
C LEU A 57 1.28 2.65 -7.48
N CYS A 58 0.26 3.07 -6.73
CA CYS A 58 0.22 2.97 -5.27
C CYS A 58 -0.62 1.81 -4.73
N PRO A 59 -1.53 1.14 -5.50
CA PRO A 59 -2.31 0.02 -5.01
C PRO A 59 -1.44 -1.16 -4.61
N THR A 60 -1.89 -1.95 -3.63
CA THR A 60 -1.28 -3.24 -3.31
C THR A 60 -1.83 -4.30 -4.25
N LEU A 61 -1.03 -4.70 -5.22
CA LEU A 61 -1.36 -5.66 -6.29
C LEU A 61 -0.38 -6.83 -6.30
N ALA A 62 -0.73 -7.87 -7.07
CA ALA A 62 0.24 -8.91 -7.40
C ALA A 62 1.43 -8.31 -8.18
N PRO A 63 2.68 -8.73 -7.93
CA PRO A 63 3.84 -8.22 -8.65
C PRO A 63 3.70 -8.33 -10.18
N LYS A 64 3.17 -9.44 -10.66
CA LYS A 64 2.91 -9.67 -12.09
C LYS A 64 1.95 -8.62 -12.69
N THR A 65 0.93 -8.22 -11.95
CA THR A 65 -0.01 -7.16 -12.41
C THR A 65 0.72 -5.82 -12.58
N ILE A 66 1.60 -5.47 -11.64
CA ILE A 66 2.42 -4.26 -11.75
C ILE A 66 3.36 -4.34 -12.96
N GLU A 67 4.01 -5.49 -13.16
CA GLU A 67 4.90 -5.73 -14.30
C GLU A 67 4.16 -5.60 -15.64
N ASP A 68 2.95 -6.16 -15.74
CA ASP A 68 2.12 -6.09 -16.94
C ASP A 68 1.66 -4.66 -17.22
N CYS A 69 1.22 -3.93 -16.19
CA CYS A 69 0.89 -2.51 -16.33
C CYS A 69 2.11 -1.70 -16.81
N ALA A 70 3.28 -1.93 -16.22
CA ALA A 70 4.50 -1.22 -16.59
C ALA A 70 4.93 -1.53 -18.03
N ALA A 71 4.79 -2.78 -18.48
CA ALA A 71 5.10 -3.19 -19.85
C ALA A 71 4.15 -2.53 -20.86
N THR A 72 2.85 -2.50 -20.57
CA THR A 72 1.83 -1.85 -21.41
C THR A 72 2.09 -0.35 -21.53
N LEU A 73 2.29 0.34 -20.40
CA LEU A 73 2.62 1.76 -20.36
C LEU A 73 3.92 2.06 -21.13
N GLY A 74 4.94 1.20 -20.97
CA GLY A 74 6.21 1.32 -21.69
C GLY A 74 6.07 1.23 -23.19
N GLY A 75 5.13 0.42 -23.71
CA GLY A 75 4.78 0.35 -25.13
C GLY A 75 4.30 1.70 -25.69
N ASP A 76 3.61 2.48 -24.88
CA ASP A 76 3.13 3.81 -25.21
C ASP A 76 4.16 4.91 -24.90
N GLY A 77 5.34 4.54 -24.41
CA GLY A 77 6.41 5.47 -24.03
C GLY A 77 6.15 6.20 -22.71
N VAL A 78 5.31 5.64 -21.84
CA VAL A 78 5.01 6.12 -20.49
C VAL A 78 5.86 5.36 -19.48
N GLN A 79 6.46 6.08 -18.53
CA GLN A 79 7.27 5.48 -17.47
C GLN A 79 6.38 4.97 -16.32
N CYS A 80 6.87 3.98 -15.57
CA CYS A 80 6.16 3.44 -14.42
C CYS A 80 7.00 3.53 -13.14
N ILE A 81 6.36 3.93 -12.04
CA ILE A 81 6.86 3.85 -10.67
C ILE A 81 5.92 2.89 -9.91
N ASP A 82 6.46 1.80 -9.41
CA ASP A 82 5.79 0.93 -8.44
C ASP A 82 6.07 1.49 -7.04
N ALA A 83 5.03 1.99 -6.36
CA ALA A 83 5.19 2.72 -5.11
C ALA A 83 4.06 2.44 -4.10
N PRO A 84 3.85 1.19 -3.68
CA PRO A 84 2.87 0.88 -2.65
C PRO A 84 3.22 1.54 -1.32
N MET A 85 2.16 1.83 -0.55
CA MET A 85 2.21 2.62 0.67
C MET A 85 1.92 1.78 1.93
N SER A 86 2.44 2.22 3.08
CA SER A 86 2.09 1.67 4.38
C SER A 86 2.00 2.76 5.45
N GLY A 87 0.99 2.66 6.34
CA GLY A 87 0.81 3.60 7.45
C GLY A 87 -0.61 4.11 7.64
N GLY A 88 -1.50 3.84 6.68
CA GLY A 88 -2.92 4.22 6.73
C GLY A 88 -3.16 5.73 6.53
N PRO A 89 -4.43 6.16 6.62
CA PRO A 89 -4.82 7.54 6.30
C PRO A 89 -4.16 8.61 7.17
N LEU A 90 -3.93 8.31 8.45
CA LEU A 90 -3.29 9.24 9.37
C LEU A 90 -1.86 9.57 8.91
N ARG A 91 -1.04 8.54 8.66
CA ARG A 91 0.34 8.76 8.19
C ARG A 91 0.41 9.34 6.78
N ALA A 92 -0.58 9.07 5.93
CA ALA A 92 -0.67 9.71 4.62
C ALA A 92 -0.91 11.22 4.76
N ARG A 93 -1.81 11.63 5.67
CA ARG A 93 -2.08 13.04 5.97
C ARG A 93 -0.85 13.76 6.53
N ASP A 94 -0.10 13.09 7.39
CA ASP A 94 1.05 13.66 8.09
C ASP A 94 2.35 13.57 7.26
N GLY A 95 2.32 13.05 6.03
CA GLY A 95 3.51 12.85 5.19
C GLY A 95 4.52 11.86 5.79
N THR A 96 4.05 10.91 6.63
CA THR A 96 4.90 9.94 7.35
C THR A 96 4.61 8.48 6.96
N MET A 97 3.83 8.23 5.92
CA MET A 97 3.61 6.88 5.37
C MET A 97 4.93 6.31 4.82
N SER A 98 5.10 5.00 4.92
CA SER A 98 6.22 4.34 4.24
C SER A 98 5.88 4.20 2.75
N LEU A 99 6.74 4.73 1.88
CA LEU A 99 6.61 4.65 0.42
C LEU A 99 7.71 3.73 -0.11
N MET A 100 7.33 2.60 -0.73
CA MET A 100 8.25 1.55 -1.21
C MET A 100 8.42 1.69 -2.72
N VAL A 101 9.49 2.34 -3.16
CA VAL A 101 9.64 2.77 -4.56
C VAL A 101 10.54 1.83 -5.34
N ALA A 102 10.03 1.34 -6.48
CA ALA A 102 10.79 0.58 -7.47
C ALA A 102 10.51 1.12 -8.88
N CYS A 103 11.54 1.59 -9.56
CA CYS A 103 11.51 2.10 -10.94
C CYS A 103 12.92 2.28 -11.46
N ALA A 104 13.10 2.55 -12.75
CA ALA A 104 14.41 2.85 -13.34
C ALA A 104 15.08 4.07 -12.66
N ASP A 105 16.40 4.08 -12.59
CA ASP A 105 17.17 5.11 -11.89
C ASP A 105 16.89 6.53 -12.41
N ALA A 106 16.77 6.69 -13.72
CA ALA A 106 16.45 7.99 -14.32
C ALA A 106 15.06 8.50 -13.92
N VAL A 107 14.09 7.60 -13.80
CA VAL A 107 12.71 7.93 -13.34
C VAL A 107 12.72 8.32 -11.88
N TYR A 108 13.45 7.55 -11.05
CA TYR A 108 13.61 7.86 -9.63
C TYR A 108 14.25 9.24 -9.43
N ALA A 109 15.34 9.53 -10.14
CA ALA A 109 16.03 10.81 -10.04
C ALA A 109 15.14 11.99 -10.47
N ARG A 110 14.33 11.80 -11.54
CA ARG A 110 13.39 12.81 -12.01
C ARG A 110 12.36 13.19 -10.95
N TRP A 111 11.84 12.21 -10.22
CA TRP A 111 10.72 12.40 -9.30
C TRP A 111 11.11 12.44 -7.83
N LEU A 112 12.41 12.37 -7.49
CA LEU A 112 12.89 12.29 -6.11
C LEU A 112 12.36 13.43 -5.23
N GLY A 113 12.35 14.65 -5.71
CA GLY A 113 11.85 15.81 -4.95
C GLY A 113 10.37 15.62 -4.56
N LEU A 114 9.52 15.27 -5.53
CA LEU A 114 8.10 15.04 -5.27
C LEU A 114 7.88 13.81 -4.36
N LEU A 115 8.65 12.74 -4.53
CA LEU A 115 8.55 11.57 -3.65
C LEU A 115 8.91 11.91 -2.19
N GLN A 116 9.88 12.81 -1.98
CA GLN A 116 10.25 13.32 -0.66
C GLN A 116 9.18 14.25 -0.08
N ASP A 117 8.48 15.02 -0.91
CA ASP A 117 7.34 15.86 -0.49
C ASP A 117 6.14 14.98 -0.07
N LEU A 118 5.93 13.84 -0.74
CA LEU A 118 4.86 12.90 -0.40
C LEU A 118 5.12 12.16 0.90
N SER A 119 6.38 11.85 1.23
CA SER A 119 6.70 11.12 2.45
C SER A 119 8.14 11.31 2.93
N THR A 120 8.28 11.50 4.24
CA THR A 120 9.56 11.50 4.95
C THR A 120 10.16 10.08 5.10
N ARG A 121 9.41 9.01 4.77
CA ARG A 121 9.83 7.60 4.87
C ARG A 121 9.86 6.95 3.48
N LEU A 122 10.82 7.38 2.70
CA LEU A 122 11.03 6.90 1.34
C LEU A 122 12.03 5.75 1.32
N PHE A 123 11.62 4.60 0.77
CA PHE A 123 12.45 3.40 0.63
C PHE A 123 12.65 3.09 -0.84
N ARG A 124 13.88 3.21 -1.32
CA ARG A 124 14.28 2.73 -2.64
C ARG A 124 14.45 1.21 -2.58
N ILE A 125 13.50 0.46 -3.18
CA ILE A 125 13.49 -1.01 -3.10
C ILE A 125 14.26 -1.65 -4.24
N GLY A 126 14.07 -1.14 -5.46
CA GLY A 126 14.67 -1.74 -6.65
C GLY A 126 14.58 -0.84 -7.87
N THR A 127 15.05 -1.37 -8.99
CA THR A 127 15.05 -0.67 -10.28
C THR A 127 13.93 -1.13 -11.21
N ALA A 128 13.25 -2.23 -10.88
CA ALA A 128 12.18 -2.81 -11.68
C ALA A 128 10.82 -2.68 -10.99
N PRO A 129 9.76 -2.24 -11.70
CA PRO A 129 8.39 -2.38 -11.23
C PRO A 129 8.08 -3.82 -10.83
N GLY A 130 7.30 -3.99 -9.75
CA GLY A 130 7.04 -5.28 -9.11
C GLY A 130 7.83 -5.51 -7.82
N ASP A 131 9.01 -4.91 -7.65
CA ASP A 131 9.82 -5.08 -6.43
C ASP A 131 9.20 -4.35 -5.23
N GLY A 132 8.58 -3.19 -5.43
CA GLY A 132 7.80 -2.48 -4.41
C GLY A 132 6.60 -3.33 -3.95
N ALA A 133 5.85 -3.88 -4.90
CA ALA A 133 4.73 -4.77 -4.62
C ALA A 133 5.16 -6.02 -3.85
N ARG A 134 6.28 -6.67 -4.22
CA ARG A 134 6.86 -7.81 -3.49
C ARG A 134 7.14 -7.45 -2.04
N THR A 135 7.83 -6.35 -1.83
CA THR A 135 8.17 -5.86 -0.48
C THR A 135 6.94 -5.54 0.33
N LYS A 136 5.94 -4.88 -0.28
CA LYS A 136 4.67 -4.56 0.37
C LYS A 136 3.92 -5.81 0.80
N LEU A 137 3.84 -6.83 -0.04
CA LEU A 137 3.15 -8.09 0.28
C LEU A 137 3.85 -8.86 1.41
N ILE A 138 5.18 -8.89 1.43
CA ILE A 138 5.95 -9.47 2.54
C ILE A 138 5.66 -8.72 3.85
N ASN A 139 5.67 -7.39 3.83
CA ASN A 139 5.32 -6.58 4.98
C ASN A 139 3.90 -6.87 5.48
N ASN A 140 2.92 -6.99 4.58
CA ASN A 140 1.53 -7.20 4.96
C ASN A 140 1.26 -8.63 5.45
N LEU A 141 1.96 -9.62 4.93
CA LEU A 141 1.93 -10.98 5.47
C LEU A 141 2.42 -11.00 6.93
N LEU A 142 3.57 -10.37 7.21
CA LEU A 142 4.07 -10.26 8.58
C LEU A 142 3.11 -9.46 9.46
N ALA A 143 2.49 -8.41 8.94
CA ALA A 143 1.50 -7.63 9.68
C ALA A 143 0.27 -8.49 10.05
N ALA A 144 -0.22 -9.34 9.15
CA ALA A 144 -1.33 -10.25 9.44
C ALA A 144 -0.98 -11.26 10.55
N VAL A 145 0.19 -11.89 10.47
CA VAL A 145 0.68 -12.82 11.50
C VAL A 145 0.83 -12.13 12.85
N ASN A 146 1.42 -10.95 12.87
CA ASN A 146 1.59 -10.18 14.11
C ASN A 146 0.25 -9.75 14.72
N LEU A 147 -0.73 -9.39 13.89
CA LEU A 147 -2.07 -9.03 14.37
C LEU A 147 -2.80 -10.23 14.97
N ALA A 148 -2.76 -11.39 14.29
CA ALA A 148 -3.36 -12.61 14.79
C ALA A 148 -2.72 -13.01 16.14
N GLY A 149 -1.38 -13.03 16.23
CA GLY A 149 -0.67 -13.34 17.47
C GLY A 149 -0.97 -12.37 18.61
N ALA A 150 -1.10 -11.07 18.31
CA ALA A 150 -1.49 -10.07 19.31
C ALA A 150 -2.93 -10.30 19.81
N ALA A 151 -3.87 -10.63 18.92
CA ALA A 151 -5.26 -10.90 19.29
C ALA A 151 -5.36 -12.16 20.18
N GLU A 152 -4.65 -13.24 19.83
CA GLU A 152 -4.59 -14.48 20.64
C GLU A 152 -3.96 -14.21 22.02
N ALA A 153 -2.86 -13.46 22.07
CA ALA A 153 -2.20 -13.10 23.34
C ALA A 153 -3.12 -12.30 24.26
N MET A 154 -3.87 -11.34 23.71
CA MET A 154 -4.83 -10.53 24.48
C MET A 154 -6.03 -11.37 24.93
N ALA A 155 -6.52 -12.27 24.10
CA ALA A 155 -7.58 -13.21 24.48
C ALA A 155 -7.14 -14.17 25.63
N LEU A 156 -5.90 -14.65 25.57
CA LEU A 156 -5.32 -15.47 26.65
C LEU A 156 -5.19 -14.64 27.94
N ALA A 157 -4.70 -13.42 27.89
CA ALA A 157 -4.62 -12.53 29.06
C ALA A 157 -5.99 -12.37 29.73
N GLN A 158 -7.02 -12.13 28.95
CA GLN A 158 -8.40 -12.03 29.43
C GLN A 158 -8.88 -13.34 30.06
N ALA A 159 -8.61 -14.50 29.43
CA ALA A 159 -9.01 -15.82 29.96
C ALA A 159 -8.32 -16.14 31.30
N LEU A 160 -7.11 -15.61 31.53
CA LEU A 160 -6.35 -15.74 32.77
C LEU A 160 -6.74 -14.71 33.84
N GLY A 161 -7.70 -13.82 33.57
CA GLY A 161 -8.13 -12.76 34.49
C GLY A 161 -7.12 -11.62 34.66
N LEU A 162 -6.16 -11.47 33.73
CA LEU A 162 -5.22 -10.36 33.75
C LEU A 162 -5.90 -9.07 33.24
N ASP A 163 -5.42 -7.91 33.70
CA ASP A 163 -5.83 -6.65 33.15
C ASP A 163 -5.30 -6.49 31.70
N PRO A 164 -6.18 -6.41 30.69
CA PRO A 164 -5.75 -6.30 29.30
C PRO A 164 -4.95 -5.03 29.00
N ALA A 165 -5.25 -3.91 29.65
CA ALA A 165 -4.55 -2.66 29.41
C ALA A 165 -3.10 -2.73 29.97
N ALA A 166 -2.92 -3.26 31.19
CA ALA A 166 -1.59 -3.48 31.76
C ALA A 166 -0.78 -4.51 30.96
N THR A 167 -1.43 -5.59 30.50
CA THR A 167 -0.78 -6.61 29.67
C THR A 167 -0.30 -6.01 28.35
N LEU A 168 -1.15 -5.25 27.68
CA LEU A 168 -0.78 -4.57 26.42
C LEU A 168 0.38 -3.61 26.63
N ALA A 169 0.38 -2.83 27.72
CA ALA A 169 1.47 -1.91 28.03
C ALA A 169 2.83 -2.62 28.19
N VAL A 170 2.85 -3.82 28.78
CA VAL A 170 4.05 -4.66 28.86
C VAL A 170 4.48 -5.14 27.48
N ILE A 171 3.55 -5.65 26.66
CA ILE A 171 3.85 -6.13 25.30
C ILE A 171 4.49 -5.00 24.46
N GLU A 172 3.95 -3.79 24.57
CA GLU A 172 4.43 -2.62 23.82
C GLU A 172 5.85 -2.17 24.15
N GLN A 173 6.33 -2.49 25.34
CA GLN A 173 7.67 -2.14 25.81
C GLN A 173 8.63 -3.33 25.85
N SER A 174 8.21 -4.48 25.33
CA SER A 174 8.94 -5.75 25.41
C SER A 174 9.08 -6.40 24.01
N SER A 175 9.71 -7.57 23.98
CA SER A 175 10.03 -8.31 22.75
C SER A 175 8.79 -8.77 21.92
N GLY A 176 7.61 -8.79 22.51
CA GLY A 176 6.36 -9.10 21.81
C GLY A 176 5.79 -7.95 20.99
N GLN A 177 6.42 -6.78 21.02
CA GLN A 177 5.93 -5.58 20.35
C GLN A 177 5.86 -5.74 18.83
N SER A 178 4.73 -5.34 18.26
CA SER A 178 4.59 -5.05 16.84
C SER A 178 3.73 -3.80 16.64
N TRP A 179 4.03 -3.02 15.60
CA TRP A 179 3.27 -1.79 15.35
C TRP A 179 1.77 -2.07 15.17
N ILE A 180 1.42 -3.06 14.37
CA ILE A 180 0.02 -3.38 14.08
C ILE A 180 -0.70 -3.97 15.29
N GLY A 181 -0.02 -4.81 16.08
CA GLY A 181 -0.56 -5.36 17.32
C GLY A 181 -0.90 -4.24 18.30
N SER A 182 0.05 -3.34 18.56
CA SER A 182 -0.16 -2.19 19.43
C SER A 182 -1.32 -1.30 18.95
N ASP A 183 -1.31 -0.88 17.69
CA ASP A 183 -2.36 -0.01 17.15
C ASP A 183 -3.76 -0.63 17.26
N ARG A 184 -3.91 -1.91 16.85
CA ARG A 184 -5.21 -2.58 16.82
C ARG A 184 -5.72 -2.96 18.21
N MET A 185 -4.83 -3.42 19.09
CA MET A 185 -5.25 -3.79 20.44
C MET A 185 -5.61 -2.57 21.28
N ARG A 186 -4.90 -1.45 21.17
CA ARG A 186 -5.31 -0.20 21.81
C ARG A 186 -6.71 0.23 21.40
N ARG A 187 -7.01 0.18 20.09
CA ARG A 187 -8.33 0.53 19.55
C ARG A 187 -9.41 -0.40 20.06
N ALA A 188 -9.13 -1.72 20.06
CA ALA A 188 -10.08 -2.69 20.57
C ALA A 188 -10.40 -2.45 22.04
N LEU A 189 -9.39 -2.16 22.88
CA LEU A 189 -9.60 -1.84 24.31
C LEU A 189 -10.33 -0.52 24.53
N ALA A 190 -10.11 0.47 23.66
CA ALA A 190 -10.79 1.76 23.70
C ALA A 190 -12.22 1.72 23.09
N ALA A 191 -12.66 0.58 22.55
CA ALA A 191 -13.89 0.45 21.77
C ALA A 191 -14.00 1.52 20.66
N ASP A 192 -12.85 1.89 20.04
CA ASP A 192 -12.79 2.90 18.98
C ASP A 192 -13.44 2.37 17.70
N PRO A 193 -14.56 2.93 17.24
CA PRO A 193 -15.25 2.47 16.05
C PRO A 193 -14.62 2.96 14.75
N SER A 194 -13.59 3.80 14.83
CA SER A 194 -12.96 4.37 13.63
C SER A 194 -12.29 3.32 12.78
N VAL A 195 -12.60 3.30 11.49
CA VAL A 195 -12.00 2.38 10.53
C VAL A 195 -10.78 3.03 9.89
N GLN A 196 -9.59 2.51 10.18
CA GLN A 196 -8.34 2.99 9.56
C GLN A 196 -7.94 2.15 8.33
N ALA A 197 -8.25 0.86 8.35
CA ALA A 197 -8.13 -0.05 7.22
C ALA A 197 -9.05 -1.25 7.46
N HIS A 198 -9.79 -1.64 6.43
CA HIS A 198 -10.65 -2.81 6.50
C HIS A 198 -9.83 -4.10 6.58
N MET A 199 -10.24 -5.03 7.44
CA MET A 199 -9.61 -6.36 7.56
C MET A 199 -9.63 -7.12 6.23
N ALA A 200 -10.66 -6.91 5.40
CA ALA A 200 -10.75 -7.50 4.07
C ALA A 200 -9.56 -7.12 3.16
N LEU A 201 -8.98 -5.92 3.32
CA LEU A 201 -7.79 -5.51 2.57
C LEU A 201 -6.55 -6.29 3.03
N LEU A 202 -6.39 -6.51 4.34
CA LEU A 202 -5.28 -7.30 4.86
C LEU A 202 -5.41 -8.77 4.44
N ALA A 203 -6.63 -9.32 4.46
CA ALA A 203 -6.90 -10.67 3.96
C ALA A 203 -6.59 -10.81 2.46
N LYS A 204 -7.01 -9.84 1.63
CA LYS A 204 -6.66 -9.78 0.21
C LYS A 204 -5.14 -9.78 0.03
N ASP A 205 -4.43 -8.92 0.75
CA ASP A 205 -2.97 -8.77 0.62
C ASP A 205 -2.24 -10.04 1.11
N SER A 206 -2.73 -10.69 2.16
CA SER A 206 -2.21 -11.99 2.62
C SER A 206 -2.39 -13.08 1.55
N GLY A 207 -3.56 -13.13 0.89
CA GLY A 207 -3.81 -14.04 -0.22
C GLY A 207 -2.84 -13.81 -1.38
N LEU A 208 -2.59 -12.56 -1.76
CA LEU A 208 -1.60 -12.22 -2.79
C LEU A 208 -0.18 -12.61 -2.37
N ALA A 209 0.18 -12.39 -1.10
CA ALA A 209 1.49 -12.79 -0.56
C ALA A 209 1.67 -14.31 -0.61
N MET A 210 0.64 -15.08 -0.25
CA MET A 210 0.68 -16.55 -0.31
C MET A 210 0.78 -17.07 -1.73
N ALA A 211 0.05 -16.47 -2.69
CA ALA A 211 0.17 -16.80 -4.11
C ALA A 211 1.58 -16.50 -4.65
N MET A 212 2.15 -15.35 -4.28
CA MET A 212 3.53 -14.98 -4.62
C MET A 212 4.54 -15.96 -4.02
N ALA A 213 4.37 -16.36 -2.76
CA ALA A 213 5.23 -17.34 -2.10
C ALA A 213 5.19 -18.71 -2.80
N ALA A 214 4.00 -19.18 -3.16
CA ALA A 214 3.83 -20.44 -3.88
C ALA A 214 4.53 -20.41 -5.24
N ALA A 215 4.43 -19.31 -5.99
CA ALA A 215 5.13 -19.12 -7.26
C ALA A 215 6.66 -19.13 -7.10
N ALA A 216 7.17 -18.69 -5.94
CA ALA A 216 8.59 -18.72 -5.59
C ALA A 216 9.04 -20.05 -4.96
N GLY A 217 8.17 -21.06 -4.83
CA GLY A 217 8.45 -22.33 -4.15
C GLY A 217 8.60 -22.23 -2.64
N ALA A 218 8.16 -21.12 -2.02
CA ALA A 218 8.19 -20.90 -0.59
C ALA A 218 6.84 -21.26 0.07
N GLN A 219 6.89 -21.70 1.32
CA GLN A 219 5.70 -22.09 2.10
C GLN A 219 5.71 -21.40 3.47
N PRO A 220 5.26 -20.16 3.59
CA PRO A 220 5.18 -19.46 4.87
C PRO A 220 4.07 -20.07 5.73
N ARG A 221 4.43 -20.96 6.63
CA ARG A 221 3.47 -21.74 7.45
C ARG A 221 2.56 -20.88 8.31
N LEU A 222 3.09 -19.83 8.94
CA LEU A 222 2.30 -18.90 9.76
C LEU A 222 1.33 -18.05 8.94
N GLY A 223 1.59 -17.86 7.64
CA GLY A 223 0.67 -17.16 6.76
C GLY A 223 -0.49 -18.01 6.25
N GLN A 224 -0.48 -19.32 6.53
CA GLN A 224 -1.54 -20.25 6.14
C GLN A 224 -2.63 -20.41 7.23
N ALA A 225 -2.30 -20.07 8.47
CA ALA A 225 -3.21 -20.09 9.61
C ALA A 225 -4.15 -18.88 9.59
#